data_e6b1e2913433b4098c93d703d8d6a260
#
_entry.id   e6b1e2913433b4098c93d703d8d6a260
#
_cell.length_a   1.000
_cell.length_b   1.000
_cell.length_c   1.000
_cell.angle_alpha   90.00
_cell.angle_beta   90.00
_cell.angle_gamma   90.00
#
_symmetry.space_group_name_H-M   'P 1'
#
loop_
_entity.id
_entity.type
_entity.pdbx_description
1 polymer ?
#
loop_
_entity_poly.entity_id
_entity_poly.type
_entity_poly.pdbx_seq_one_letter_code
_entity_poly.pdbx_strand_id
1 'polypeptide(L)'
;MVRETSVALASSRTVKHALYQQLARIGKAVSSPQRLALLDRLANGEKPVEALAAEAYLSVKNASAHLRVLREARLVDSRRDGQRVYYRLAEQSVATFFLALRDLAERRLAEVREVSSQYLGGRRRMTPVDRRQLLARIRAGEVTVLDLRDDSEYATGHLPGARSVPIRELKKALRSIPRDQEVVAYCHGPYCVLSLEAVQLLTSKGYRASRLDDGVVEWAAAGFPVERGGLDPQPD
;
A
#
# COMPACT_ATOMS: atom_id res chain seq x y z
N MET A 1 26.80 8.66 49.24
CA MET A 1 26.14 9.34 48.11
C MET A 1 26.70 8.97 46.73
N VAL A 2 28.02 8.92 46.51
CA VAL A 2 28.64 8.64 45.19
C VAL A 2 28.42 7.20 44.69
N ARG A 3 28.33 6.20 45.56
CA ARG A 3 28.13 4.78 45.20
C ARG A 3 26.70 4.45 44.73
N GLU A 4 25.68 5.06 45.30
CA GLU A 4 24.27 4.86 44.90
C GLU A 4 23.96 5.46 43.53
N THR A 5 24.56 6.61 43.22
CA THR A 5 24.39 7.26 41.90
C THR A 5 25.05 6.43 40.78
N SER A 6 26.19 5.79 41.07
CA SER A 6 26.90 4.93 40.09
C SER A 6 26.15 3.64 39.78
N VAL A 7 25.53 3.00 40.78
CA VAL A 7 24.70 1.80 40.61
C VAL A 7 23.40 2.12 39.85
N ALA A 8 22.74 3.25 40.13
CA ALA A 8 21.57 3.73 39.43
C ALA A 8 21.85 4.03 37.94
N LEU A 9 23.01 4.66 37.64
CA LEU A 9 23.45 4.93 36.25
C LEU A 9 23.82 3.66 35.50
N ALA A 10 24.44 2.69 36.14
CA ALA A 10 24.75 1.39 35.53
C ALA A 10 23.47 0.61 35.23
N SER A 11 22.51 0.60 36.16
CA SER A 11 21.15 0.03 35.94
C SER A 11 20.41 0.70 34.80
N SER A 12 20.45 2.04 34.72
CA SER A 12 19.82 2.81 33.64
C SER A 12 20.43 2.49 32.27
N ARG A 13 21.76 2.36 32.15
CA ARG A 13 22.43 1.96 30.89
C ARG A 13 22.04 0.56 30.46
N THR A 14 21.96 -0.37 31.38
CA THR A 14 21.56 -1.77 31.12
C THR A 14 20.13 -1.83 30.60
N VAL A 15 19.22 -1.12 31.26
CA VAL A 15 17.79 -1.04 30.84
C VAL A 15 17.67 -0.42 29.44
N LYS A 16 18.38 0.71 29.20
CA LYS A 16 18.34 1.38 27.89
C LYS A 16 18.90 0.48 26.78
N HIS A 17 19.98 -0.27 27.05
CA HIS A 17 20.52 -1.23 26.10
C HIS A 17 19.51 -2.36 25.78
N ALA A 18 18.87 -2.93 26.81
CA ALA A 18 17.84 -3.95 26.65
C ALA A 18 16.65 -3.44 25.81
N LEU A 19 16.21 -2.20 26.04
CA LEU A 19 15.16 -1.57 25.20
C LEU A 19 15.59 -1.45 23.74
N TYR A 20 16.80 -0.98 23.46
CA TYR A 20 17.30 -0.90 22.09
C TYR A 20 17.44 -2.26 21.42
N GLN A 21 17.75 -3.33 22.16
CA GLN A 21 17.73 -4.68 21.62
C GLN A 21 16.33 -5.08 21.14
N GLN A 22 15.26 -4.72 21.88
CA GLN A 22 13.90 -4.99 21.45
C GLN A 22 13.50 -4.14 20.23
N LEU A 23 13.85 -2.85 20.22
CA LEU A 23 13.59 -1.99 19.04
C LEU A 23 14.33 -2.51 17.80
N ALA A 24 15.56 -3.00 17.96
CA ALA A 24 16.35 -3.59 16.87
C ALA A 24 15.70 -4.85 16.26
N ARG A 25 14.80 -5.55 16.98
CA ARG A 25 14.04 -6.67 16.39
C ARG A 25 13.15 -6.22 15.25
N ILE A 26 12.49 -5.07 15.38
CA ILE A 26 11.69 -4.48 14.29
C ILE A 26 12.61 -4.15 13.11
N GLY A 27 13.73 -3.45 13.34
CA GLY A 27 14.69 -3.13 12.28
C GLY A 27 15.19 -4.37 11.53
N LYS A 28 15.55 -5.44 12.27
CA LYS A 28 15.96 -6.72 11.66
C LYS A 28 14.83 -7.37 10.86
N ALA A 29 13.59 -7.27 11.33
CA ALA A 29 12.45 -7.85 10.62
C ALA A 29 12.19 -7.17 9.28
N VAL A 30 12.45 -5.86 9.13
CA VAL A 30 12.24 -5.13 7.88
C VAL A 30 13.50 -5.01 7.01
N SER A 31 14.64 -5.55 7.42
CA SER A 31 15.91 -5.51 6.67
C SER A 31 16.01 -6.54 5.53
N SER A 32 14.89 -6.77 4.79
CA SER A 32 14.84 -7.69 3.65
C SER A 32 13.87 -7.18 2.60
N PRO A 33 14.29 -7.09 1.32
CA PRO A 33 13.40 -6.67 0.23
C PRO A 33 12.12 -7.52 0.15
N GLN A 34 12.24 -8.83 0.35
CA GLN A 34 11.09 -9.76 0.30
C GLN A 34 10.09 -9.46 1.43
N ARG A 35 10.57 -9.14 2.64
CA ARG A 35 9.69 -8.81 3.75
C ARG A 35 9.04 -7.44 3.59
N LEU A 36 9.75 -6.47 3.02
CA LEU A 36 9.15 -5.18 2.63
C LEU A 36 8.07 -5.36 1.57
N ALA A 37 8.32 -6.19 0.55
CA ALA A 37 7.31 -6.50 -0.47
C ALA A 37 6.06 -7.16 0.13
N LEU A 38 6.22 -8.09 1.09
CA LEU A 38 5.08 -8.71 1.77
C LEU A 38 4.29 -7.71 2.63
N LEU A 39 4.97 -6.80 3.34
CA LEU A 39 4.30 -5.74 4.12
C LEU A 39 3.54 -4.78 3.20
N ASP A 40 4.10 -4.41 2.05
CA ASP A 40 3.44 -3.58 1.04
C ASP A 40 2.12 -4.21 0.55
N ARG A 41 2.13 -5.52 0.26
CA ARG A 41 0.91 -6.24 -0.14
C ARG A 41 -0.12 -6.31 0.99
N LEU A 42 0.33 -6.61 2.20
CA LEU A 42 -0.54 -6.70 3.37
C LEU A 42 -1.11 -5.35 3.83
N ALA A 43 -0.48 -4.25 3.47
CA ALA A 43 -1.03 -2.92 3.73
C ALA A 43 -2.36 -2.67 2.99
N ASN A 44 -2.60 -3.36 1.88
CA ASN A 44 -3.83 -3.28 1.10
C ASN A 44 -4.92 -4.28 1.54
N GLY A 45 -4.67 -5.12 2.53
CA GLY A 45 -5.65 -6.04 3.08
C GLY A 45 -5.11 -7.41 3.44
N GLU A 46 -5.97 -8.22 4.03
CA GLU A 46 -5.67 -9.60 4.39
C GLU A 46 -5.57 -10.46 3.12
N LYS A 47 -4.54 -11.33 3.05
CA LYS A 47 -4.32 -12.21 1.90
C LYS A 47 -3.87 -13.60 2.35
N PRO A 48 -4.25 -14.67 1.59
CA PRO A 48 -3.69 -16.01 1.81
C PRO A 48 -2.22 -16.06 1.38
N VAL A 49 -1.45 -16.96 2.01
CA VAL A 49 0.00 -17.08 1.76
C VAL A 49 0.32 -17.36 0.30
N GLU A 50 -0.53 -18.09 -0.42
CA GLU A 50 -0.36 -18.42 -1.84
C GLU A 50 -0.41 -17.16 -2.71
N ALA A 51 -1.37 -16.25 -2.44
CA ALA A 51 -1.48 -14.98 -3.14
C ALA A 51 -0.27 -14.08 -2.86
N LEU A 52 0.12 -13.96 -1.58
CA LEU A 52 1.30 -13.19 -1.17
C LEU A 52 2.58 -13.71 -1.84
N ALA A 53 2.73 -15.04 -1.94
CA ALA A 53 3.85 -15.66 -2.61
C ALA A 53 3.89 -15.31 -4.10
N ALA A 54 2.75 -15.44 -4.80
CA ALA A 54 2.64 -15.11 -6.22
C ALA A 54 2.93 -13.61 -6.49
N GLU A 55 2.31 -12.72 -5.72
CA GLU A 55 2.46 -11.27 -5.87
C GLU A 55 3.87 -10.75 -5.51
N ALA A 56 4.60 -11.44 -4.62
CA ALA A 56 5.97 -11.12 -4.24
C ALA A 56 7.01 -11.91 -5.05
N TYR A 57 6.61 -12.68 -6.05
CA TYR A 57 7.47 -13.54 -6.87
C TYR A 57 8.32 -14.52 -6.03
N LEU A 58 7.69 -15.10 -5.00
CA LEU A 58 8.31 -16.08 -4.09
C LEU A 58 7.66 -17.46 -4.23
N SER A 59 8.38 -18.50 -3.83
CA SER A 59 7.73 -19.78 -3.53
C SER A 59 6.92 -19.65 -2.23
N VAL A 60 5.84 -20.43 -2.09
CA VAL A 60 5.01 -20.46 -0.88
C VAL A 60 5.86 -20.77 0.37
N LYS A 61 6.85 -21.67 0.23
CA LYS A 61 7.79 -22.02 1.30
C LYS A 61 8.60 -20.79 1.75
N ASN A 62 9.14 -20.00 0.81
CA ASN A 62 9.93 -18.82 1.12
C ASN A 62 9.04 -17.71 1.70
N ALA A 63 7.86 -17.45 1.13
CA ALA A 63 6.90 -16.50 1.66
C ALA A 63 6.53 -16.84 3.11
N SER A 64 6.22 -18.11 3.40
CA SER A 64 5.93 -18.59 4.76
C SER A 64 7.10 -18.36 5.73
N ALA A 65 8.35 -18.56 5.29
CA ALA A 65 9.52 -18.31 6.11
C ALA A 65 9.68 -16.81 6.43
N HIS A 66 9.51 -15.93 5.45
CA HIS A 66 9.55 -14.48 5.66
C HIS A 66 8.39 -13.98 6.53
N LEU A 67 7.18 -14.47 6.31
CA LEU A 67 5.99 -14.14 7.12
C LEU A 67 6.16 -14.60 8.57
N ARG A 68 6.81 -15.74 8.82
CA ARG A 68 7.13 -16.17 10.17
C ARG A 68 8.03 -15.16 10.90
N VAL A 69 9.08 -14.64 10.24
CA VAL A 69 9.97 -13.61 10.80
C VAL A 69 9.19 -12.33 11.14
N LEU A 70 8.30 -11.89 10.23
CA LEU A 70 7.44 -10.73 10.47
C LEU A 70 6.48 -10.96 11.64
N ARG A 71 5.91 -12.16 11.78
CA ARG A 71 5.02 -12.53 12.88
C ARG A 71 5.77 -12.62 14.22
N GLU A 72 6.97 -13.18 14.26
CA GLU A 72 7.82 -13.19 15.45
C GLU A 72 8.18 -11.78 15.93
N ALA A 73 8.29 -10.83 14.98
CA ALA A 73 8.45 -9.40 15.27
C ALA A 73 7.11 -8.67 15.56
N ARG A 74 5.98 -9.39 15.54
CA ARG A 74 4.61 -8.85 15.77
C ARG A 74 4.21 -7.76 14.77
N LEU A 75 4.72 -7.82 13.54
CA LEU A 75 4.32 -6.91 12.46
C LEU A 75 3.13 -7.46 11.67
N VAL A 76 2.92 -8.76 11.68
CA VAL A 76 1.80 -9.42 11.02
C VAL A 76 1.15 -10.45 11.93
N ASP A 77 -0.17 -10.60 11.79
CA ASP A 77 -0.96 -11.68 12.34
C ASP A 77 -1.29 -12.71 11.28
N SER A 78 -1.68 -13.91 11.72
CA SER A 78 -2.20 -14.94 10.84
C SER A 78 -3.42 -15.62 11.44
N ARG A 79 -4.36 -15.98 10.58
CA ARG A 79 -5.48 -16.86 10.93
C ARG A 79 -5.54 -18.03 9.94
N ARG A 80 -6.11 -19.14 10.39
CA ARG A 80 -6.37 -20.29 9.54
C ARG A 80 -7.85 -20.31 9.15
N ASP A 81 -8.09 -20.64 7.88
CA ASP A 81 -9.43 -20.81 7.35
C ASP A 81 -9.40 -22.04 6.42
N GLY A 82 -9.93 -23.16 6.92
CA GLY A 82 -9.80 -24.46 6.28
C GLY A 82 -8.33 -24.87 6.07
N GLN A 83 -7.96 -25.06 4.83
CA GLN A 83 -6.59 -25.44 4.45
C GLN A 83 -5.68 -24.22 4.20
N ARG A 84 -6.23 -22.98 4.17
CA ARG A 84 -5.49 -21.77 3.86
C ARG A 84 -5.07 -21.03 5.11
N VAL A 85 -3.92 -20.36 5.03
CA VAL A 85 -3.42 -19.46 6.08
C VAL A 85 -3.43 -18.05 5.53
N TYR A 86 -4.23 -17.20 6.14
CA TYR A 86 -4.35 -15.79 5.81
C TYR A 86 -3.45 -14.96 6.73
N TYR A 87 -2.84 -13.94 6.17
CA TYR A 87 -2.01 -12.96 6.89
C TYR A 87 -2.58 -11.57 6.72
N ARG A 88 -2.40 -10.75 7.74
CA ARG A 88 -2.74 -9.32 7.75
C ARG A 88 -1.67 -8.55 8.53
N LEU A 89 -1.61 -7.24 8.36
CA LEU A 89 -0.85 -6.41 9.29
C LEU A 89 -1.44 -6.54 10.69
N ALA A 90 -0.58 -6.55 11.72
CA ALA A 90 -1.03 -6.68 13.11
C ALA A 90 -1.91 -5.49 13.54
N GLU A 91 -1.55 -4.29 13.08
CA GLU A 91 -2.29 -3.05 13.32
C GLU A 91 -1.95 -1.98 12.29
N GLN A 92 -2.73 -0.90 12.24
CA GLN A 92 -2.56 0.22 11.31
C GLN A 92 -1.20 0.94 11.48
N SER A 93 -0.63 0.94 12.67
CA SER A 93 0.67 1.56 12.94
C SER A 93 1.80 0.91 12.13
N VAL A 94 1.69 -0.38 11.77
CA VAL A 94 2.66 -1.08 10.92
C VAL A 94 2.64 -0.50 9.50
N ALA A 95 1.46 -0.21 8.95
CA ALA A 95 1.33 0.45 7.66
C ALA A 95 1.95 1.86 7.71
N THR A 96 1.63 2.64 8.75
CA THR A 96 2.20 3.99 8.95
C THR A 96 3.73 3.95 9.05
N PHE A 97 4.28 2.98 9.79
CA PHE A 97 5.73 2.78 9.88
C PHE A 97 6.35 2.44 8.52
N PHE A 98 5.72 1.54 7.74
CA PHE A 98 6.18 1.17 6.41
C PHE A 98 6.19 2.38 5.47
N LEU A 99 5.14 3.20 5.47
CA LEU A 99 5.07 4.43 4.68
C LEU A 99 6.16 5.42 5.09
N ALA A 100 6.40 5.61 6.40
CA ALA A 100 7.45 6.50 6.90
C ALA A 100 8.86 6.02 6.51
N LEU A 101 9.10 4.70 6.53
CA LEU A 101 10.35 4.10 6.08
C LEU A 101 10.59 4.36 4.59
N ARG A 102 9.55 4.15 3.76
CA ARG A 102 9.59 4.40 2.32
C ARG A 102 9.87 5.88 2.02
N ASP A 103 9.14 6.77 2.64
CA ASP A 103 9.29 8.20 2.48
C ASP A 103 10.69 8.69 2.92
N LEU A 104 11.23 8.15 4.02
CA LEU A 104 12.60 8.42 4.44
C LEU A 104 13.62 7.94 3.37
N ALA A 105 13.44 6.73 2.84
CA ALA A 105 14.32 6.19 1.81
C ALA A 105 14.26 7.04 0.54
N GLU A 106 13.08 7.45 0.07
CA GLU A 106 12.92 8.33 -1.10
C GLU A 106 13.60 9.70 -0.91
N ARG A 107 13.55 10.26 0.28
CA ARG A 107 14.20 11.55 0.55
C ARG A 107 15.71 11.43 0.67
N ARG A 108 16.22 10.33 1.21
CA ARG A 108 17.65 10.20 1.59
C ARG A 108 18.50 9.43 0.59
N LEU A 109 17.91 8.50 -0.16
CA LEU A 109 18.61 7.65 -1.11
C LEU A 109 18.29 8.09 -2.54
N ALA A 110 19.29 8.64 -3.24
CA ALA A 110 19.14 9.06 -4.63
C ALA A 110 18.79 7.87 -5.53
N GLU A 111 19.34 6.70 -5.23
CA GLU A 111 19.14 5.45 -5.94
C GLU A 111 17.67 5.00 -5.93
N VAL A 112 16.93 5.24 -4.85
CA VAL A 112 15.48 4.95 -4.80
C VAL A 112 14.71 5.80 -5.81
N ARG A 113 15.07 7.09 -5.91
CA ARG A 113 14.46 8.00 -6.90
C ARG A 113 14.84 7.62 -8.33
N GLU A 114 16.07 7.22 -8.54
CA GLU A 114 16.56 6.80 -9.86
C GLU A 114 15.85 5.53 -10.32
N VAL A 115 15.83 4.47 -9.52
CA VAL A 115 15.11 3.21 -9.82
C VAL A 115 13.62 3.49 -10.05
N SER A 116 12.98 4.28 -9.18
CA SER A 116 11.57 4.65 -9.35
C SER A 116 11.34 5.41 -10.67
N SER A 117 12.21 6.35 -11.02
CA SER A 117 12.12 7.11 -12.29
C SER A 117 12.32 6.23 -13.52
N GLN A 118 13.30 5.33 -13.48
CA GLN A 118 13.56 4.38 -14.57
C GLN A 118 12.39 3.41 -14.75
N TYR A 119 11.86 2.84 -13.64
CA TYR A 119 10.76 1.91 -13.65
C TYR A 119 9.45 2.54 -14.14
N LEU A 120 9.16 3.75 -13.72
CA LEU A 120 7.97 4.49 -14.14
C LEU A 120 8.15 5.21 -15.48
N GLY A 121 9.32 5.05 -16.14
CA GLY A 121 9.57 5.49 -17.53
C GLY A 121 9.42 6.98 -17.76
N GLY A 122 9.91 7.84 -16.87
CA GLY A 122 9.80 9.31 -16.99
C GLY A 122 8.36 9.84 -16.91
N ARG A 123 7.39 8.97 -16.71
CA ARG A 123 5.94 9.23 -16.65
C ARG A 123 5.49 9.87 -15.34
N ARG A 124 6.43 10.14 -14.45
CA ARG A 124 6.23 10.90 -13.20
C ARG A 124 5.88 12.39 -13.43
N ARG A 125 5.74 12.82 -14.70
CA ARG A 125 5.37 14.20 -15.07
C ARG A 125 3.87 14.50 -15.07
N MET A 126 3.04 13.55 -14.64
CA MET A 126 1.65 13.88 -14.35
C MET A 126 1.63 14.70 -13.06
N THR A 127 1.05 15.87 -13.11
CA THR A 127 0.91 16.77 -11.93
C THR A 127 0.32 15.97 -10.78
N PRO A 128 0.96 15.91 -9.59
CA PRO A 128 0.40 15.23 -8.45
C PRO A 128 -1.00 15.79 -8.17
N VAL A 129 -1.99 14.91 -8.10
CA VAL A 129 -3.35 15.33 -7.76
C VAL A 129 -3.38 15.67 -6.28
N ASP A 130 -3.75 16.92 -5.95
CA ASP A 130 -3.96 17.31 -4.55
C ASP A 130 -5.13 16.54 -3.96
N ARG A 131 -4.90 15.85 -2.83
CA ARG A 131 -5.90 14.97 -2.18
C ARG A 131 -7.16 15.72 -1.78
N ARG A 132 -7.03 16.96 -1.26
CA ARG A 132 -8.18 17.77 -0.82
C ARG A 132 -9.01 18.21 -2.02
N GLN A 133 -8.34 18.67 -3.08
CA GLN A 133 -9.02 19.05 -4.31
C GLN A 133 -9.70 17.84 -4.94
N LEU A 134 -9.03 16.67 -4.99
CA LEU A 134 -9.65 15.45 -5.50
C LEU A 134 -10.89 15.08 -4.69
N LEU A 135 -10.82 15.07 -3.36
CA LEU A 135 -11.97 14.75 -2.52
C LEU A 135 -13.13 15.72 -2.73
N ALA A 136 -12.86 17.01 -2.89
CA ALA A 136 -13.89 18.01 -3.19
C ALA A 136 -14.55 17.73 -4.55
N ARG A 137 -13.77 17.44 -5.58
CA ARG A 137 -14.26 17.11 -6.93
C ARG A 137 -15.05 15.80 -6.97
N ILE A 138 -14.62 14.78 -6.18
CA ILE A 138 -15.40 13.54 -6.01
C ILE A 138 -16.79 13.86 -5.45
N ARG A 139 -16.85 14.63 -4.37
CA ARG A 139 -18.12 15.03 -3.71
C ARG A 139 -19.00 15.87 -4.59
N ALA A 140 -18.44 16.66 -5.49
CA ALA A 140 -19.16 17.46 -6.47
C ALA A 140 -19.60 16.64 -7.71
N GLY A 141 -19.19 15.38 -7.84
CA GLY A 141 -19.49 14.55 -9.02
C GLY A 141 -18.77 15.01 -10.29
N GLU A 142 -17.66 15.74 -10.17
CA GLU A 142 -16.90 16.31 -11.29
C GLU A 142 -15.85 15.35 -11.88
N VAL A 143 -15.58 14.25 -11.21
CA VAL A 143 -14.60 13.24 -11.62
C VAL A 143 -15.14 11.84 -11.41
N THR A 144 -14.74 10.92 -12.26
CA THR A 144 -14.93 9.48 -12.07
C THR A 144 -13.64 8.88 -11.52
N VAL A 145 -13.70 8.26 -10.34
CA VAL A 145 -12.54 7.59 -9.72
C VAL A 145 -12.62 6.10 -9.96
N LEU A 146 -11.53 5.51 -10.44
CA LEU A 146 -11.42 4.07 -10.71
C LEU A 146 -10.40 3.43 -9.76
N ASP A 147 -10.85 2.44 -9.01
CA ASP A 147 -9.99 1.51 -8.27
C ASP A 147 -9.64 0.34 -9.19
N LEU A 148 -8.35 0.19 -9.49
CA LEU A 148 -7.85 -0.83 -10.41
C LEU A 148 -7.42 -2.12 -9.71
N ARG A 149 -7.55 -2.18 -8.39
CA ARG A 149 -7.23 -3.36 -7.57
C ARG A 149 -8.31 -4.43 -7.74
N ASP A 150 -8.06 -5.58 -7.14
CA ASP A 150 -9.08 -6.64 -7.11
C ASP A 150 -10.26 -6.27 -6.21
N ASP A 151 -11.44 -6.82 -6.52
CA ASP A 151 -12.70 -6.56 -5.81
C ASP A 151 -12.61 -6.84 -4.30
N SER A 152 -11.84 -7.84 -3.89
CA SER A 152 -11.61 -8.14 -2.47
C SER A 152 -10.85 -7.03 -1.74
N GLU A 153 -9.91 -6.36 -2.40
CA GLU A 153 -9.17 -5.23 -1.85
C GLU A 153 -10.05 -3.97 -1.82
N TYR A 154 -10.83 -3.76 -2.88
CA TYR A 154 -11.84 -2.70 -2.93
C TYR A 154 -12.83 -2.81 -1.77
N ALA A 155 -13.41 -3.99 -1.53
CA ALA A 155 -14.34 -4.24 -0.44
C ALA A 155 -13.73 -3.99 0.95
N THR A 156 -12.41 -4.21 1.10
CA THR A 156 -11.69 -3.94 2.35
C THR A 156 -11.56 -2.44 2.63
N GLY A 157 -11.43 -1.64 1.58
CA GLY A 157 -11.38 -0.18 1.66
C GLY A 157 -11.03 0.45 0.32
N HIS A 158 -11.69 1.54 -0.02
CA HIS A 158 -11.51 2.28 -1.27
C HIS A 158 -11.72 3.79 -1.05
N LEU A 159 -11.31 4.60 -2.01
CA LEU A 159 -11.55 6.04 -1.99
C LEU A 159 -13.05 6.32 -2.13
N PRO A 160 -13.60 7.37 -1.48
CA PRO A 160 -15.01 7.71 -1.56
C PRO A 160 -15.51 7.82 -3.00
N GLY A 161 -16.63 7.17 -3.28
CA GLY A 161 -17.26 7.19 -4.60
C GLY A 161 -16.46 6.53 -5.72
N ALA A 162 -15.37 5.82 -5.41
CA ALA A 162 -14.59 5.07 -6.40
C ALA A 162 -15.41 3.88 -6.93
N ARG A 163 -15.24 3.58 -8.23
CA ARG A 163 -15.81 2.39 -8.87
C ARG A 163 -14.75 1.29 -8.91
N SER A 164 -15.12 0.06 -8.51
CA SER A 164 -14.27 -1.11 -8.71
C SER A 164 -14.18 -1.45 -10.19
N VAL A 165 -12.99 -1.32 -10.77
CA VAL A 165 -12.72 -1.70 -12.16
C VAL A 165 -11.33 -2.35 -12.19
N PRO A 166 -11.20 -3.62 -11.78
CA PRO A 166 -9.94 -4.32 -11.86
C PRO A 166 -9.28 -4.16 -13.22
N ILE A 167 -7.96 -3.95 -13.25
CA ILE A 167 -7.23 -3.62 -14.48
C ILE A 167 -7.52 -4.60 -15.63
N ARG A 168 -7.71 -5.90 -15.31
CA ARG A 168 -8.06 -6.95 -16.27
C ARG A 168 -9.42 -6.72 -16.95
N GLU A 169 -10.31 -5.97 -16.29
CA GLU A 169 -11.68 -5.70 -16.74
C GLU A 169 -11.83 -4.32 -17.39
N LEU A 170 -10.82 -3.44 -17.25
CA LEU A 170 -10.86 -2.06 -17.72
C LEU A 170 -11.29 -1.94 -19.20
N LYS A 171 -10.78 -2.84 -20.07
CA LYS A 171 -11.17 -2.82 -21.51
C LYS A 171 -12.68 -3.04 -21.73
N LYS A 172 -13.30 -3.89 -20.92
CA LYS A 172 -14.73 -4.15 -20.96
C LYS A 172 -15.53 -2.99 -20.38
N ALA A 173 -15.03 -2.43 -19.28
CA ALA A 173 -15.66 -1.33 -18.55
C ALA A 173 -15.63 0.01 -19.30
N LEU A 174 -14.83 0.19 -20.37
CA LEU A 174 -14.73 1.44 -21.10
C LEU A 174 -16.08 2.03 -21.53
N ARG A 175 -17.05 1.17 -21.90
CA ARG A 175 -18.37 1.62 -22.35
C ARG A 175 -19.23 2.23 -21.25
N SER A 176 -18.98 1.87 -19.99
CA SER A 176 -19.71 2.35 -18.81
C SER A 176 -19.04 3.54 -18.11
N ILE A 177 -17.85 3.92 -18.55
CA ILE A 177 -17.11 5.06 -18.00
C ILE A 177 -17.58 6.35 -18.69
N PRO A 178 -18.02 7.38 -17.93
CA PRO A 178 -18.43 8.66 -18.50
C PRO A 178 -17.30 9.33 -19.30
N ARG A 179 -17.63 9.96 -20.43
CA ARG A 179 -16.63 10.65 -21.29
C ARG A 179 -16.56 12.16 -21.07
N ASP A 180 -17.58 12.71 -20.46
CA ASP A 180 -17.74 14.12 -20.17
C ASP A 180 -16.95 14.56 -18.92
N GLN A 181 -16.56 13.62 -18.07
CA GLN A 181 -15.78 13.84 -16.87
C GLN A 181 -14.33 13.40 -17.01
N GLU A 182 -13.46 13.93 -16.15
CA GLU A 182 -12.10 13.40 -15.98
C GLU A 182 -12.13 12.08 -15.21
N VAL A 183 -11.33 11.13 -15.65
CA VAL A 183 -11.17 9.84 -14.99
C VAL A 183 -9.88 9.85 -14.19
N VAL A 184 -9.97 9.64 -12.89
CA VAL A 184 -8.81 9.51 -11.99
C VAL A 184 -8.65 8.04 -11.62
N ALA A 185 -7.57 7.42 -12.07
CA ALA A 185 -7.28 6.02 -11.79
C ALA A 185 -6.24 5.85 -10.68
N TYR A 186 -6.47 4.96 -9.72
CA TYR A 186 -5.51 4.61 -8.69
C TYR A 186 -5.37 3.10 -8.51
N CYS A 187 -4.32 2.68 -7.79
CA CYS A 187 -4.00 1.30 -7.51
C CYS A 187 -3.35 1.16 -6.12
N HIS A 188 -2.32 0.33 -5.97
CA HIS A 188 -1.65 0.03 -4.70
C HIS A 188 -0.70 1.14 -4.18
N GLY A 189 -0.52 2.24 -4.90
CA GLY A 189 0.33 3.35 -4.50
C GLY A 189 1.39 3.74 -5.55
N PRO A 190 2.40 4.51 -5.16
CA PRO A 190 3.26 5.24 -6.12
C PRO A 190 4.10 4.34 -7.03
N TYR A 191 4.40 3.11 -6.62
CA TYR A 191 5.19 2.17 -7.43
C TYR A 191 4.36 1.24 -8.31
N CYS A 192 3.03 1.37 -8.29
CA CYS A 192 2.16 0.53 -9.09
C CYS A 192 2.13 0.98 -10.55
N VAL A 193 2.48 0.08 -11.48
CA VAL A 193 2.44 0.35 -12.93
C VAL A 193 1.05 0.26 -13.52
N LEU A 194 0.13 -0.48 -12.88
CA LEU A 194 -1.20 -0.74 -13.42
C LEU A 194 -2.00 0.54 -13.63
N SER A 195 -1.87 1.52 -12.75
CA SER A 195 -2.52 2.83 -12.92
C SER A 195 -1.95 3.63 -14.10
N LEU A 196 -0.66 3.44 -14.44
CA LEU A 196 -0.04 4.05 -15.63
C LEU A 196 -0.59 3.41 -16.90
N GLU A 197 -0.66 2.07 -16.94
CA GLU A 197 -1.21 1.32 -18.06
C GLU A 197 -2.68 1.68 -18.29
N ALA A 198 -3.46 1.80 -17.20
CA ALA A 198 -4.85 2.22 -17.26
C ALA A 198 -5.01 3.62 -17.87
N VAL A 199 -4.24 4.60 -17.38
CA VAL A 199 -4.29 5.97 -17.91
C VAL A 199 -3.88 6.03 -19.38
N GLN A 200 -2.86 5.28 -19.81
CA GLN A 200 -2.47 5.17 -21.21
C GLN A 200 -3.61 4.60 -22.06
N LEU A 201 -4.23 3.52 -21.62
CA LEU A 201 -5.36 2.92 -22.33
C LEU A 201 -6.52 3.91 -22.44
N LEU A 202 -6.91 4.52 -21.32
CA LEU A 202 -8.00 5.51 -21.29
C LEU A 202 -7.72 6.68 -22.24
N THR A 203 -6.52 7.26 -22.15
CA THR A 203 -6.12 8.38 -23.04
C THR A 203 -6.11 7.96 -24.49
N SER A 204 -5.63 6.76 -24.84
CA SER A 204 -5.66 6.24 -26.22
C SER A 204 -7.09 6.04 -26.75
N LYS A 205 -8.08 5.95 -25.87
CA LYS A 205 -9.50 5.84 -26.17
C LYS A 205 -10.25 7.18 -26.08
N GLY A 206 -9.52 8.29 -25.94
CA GLY A 206 -10.08 9.65 -25.96
C GLY A 206 -10.65 10.12 -24.62
N TYR A 207 -10.35 9.44 -23.50
CA TYR A 207 -10.73 9.91 -22.17
C TYR A 207 -9.72 10.96 -21.67
N ARG A 208 -10.22 11.93 -20.92
CA ARG A 208 -9.38 12.78 -20.07
C ARG A 208 -9.05 11.97 -18.82
N ALA A 209 -7.85 11.42 -18.74
CA ALA A 209 -7.49 10.52 -17.65
C ALA A 209 -6.21 10.97 -16.96
N SER A 210 -6.20 10.88 -15.64
CA SER A 210 -5.06 11.15 -14.77
C SER A 210 -4.84 10.02 -13.78
N ARG A 211 -3.66 9.98 -13.18
CA ARG A 211 -3.29 9.02 -12.17
C ARG A 211 -3.25 9.69 -10.80
N LEU A 212 -3.82 9.05 -9.80
CA LEU A 212 -3.48 9.33 -8.42
C LEU A 212 -2.27 8.46 -8.03
N ASP A 213 -1.21 9.08 -7.53
CA ASP A 213 0.00 8.37 -7.08
C ASP A 213 -0.23 7.60 -5.78
N ASP A 214 -1.19 8.04 -4.97
CA ASP A 214 -1.57 7.35 -3.75
C ASP A 214 -2.39 6.08 -4.03
N GLY A 215 -2.20 5.09 -3.16
CA GLY A 215 -3.19 4.06 -2.94
C GLY A 215 -4.07 4.39 -1.74
N VAL A 216 -4.94 3.45 -1.35
CA VAL A 216 -5.82 3.60 -0.19
C VAL A 216 -5.02 3.76 1.11
N VAL A 217 -3.86 3.14 1.20
CA VAL A 217 -3.00 3.17 2.40
C VAL A 217 -2.45 4.57 2.63
N GLU A 218 -1.92 5.22 1.59
CA GLU A 218 -1.42 6.60 1.63
C GLU A 218 -2.54 7.60 1.90
N TRP A 219 -3.70 7.38 1.25
CA TRP A 219 -4.89 8.21 1.42
C TRP A 219 -5.38 8.18 2.87
N ALA A 220 -5.55 6.98 3.45
CA ALA A 220 -5.96 6.79 4.83
C ALA A 220 -4.93 7.34 5.84
N ALA A 221 -3.63 7.10 5.60
CA ALA A 221 -2.56 7.61 6.46
C ALA A 221 -2.48 9.14 6.49
N ALA A 222 -2.92 9.80 5.41
CA ALA A 222 -3.04 11.25 5.34
C ALA A 222 -4.34 11.79 6.02
N GLY A 223 -5.14 10.93 6.63
CA GLY A 223 -6.36 11.30 7.36
C GLY A 223 -7.59 11.50 6.48
N PHE A 224 -7.58 11.05 5.24
CA PHE A 224 -8.72 11.13 4.34
C PHE A 224 -9.69 9.96 4.54
N PRO A 225 -11.00 10.14 4.27
CA PRO A 225 -12.02 9.11 4.47
C PRO A 225 -11.82 7.94 3.49
N VAL A 226 -12.12 6.74 3.98
CA VAL A 226 -12.10 5.48 3.22
C VAL A 226 -13.47 4.83 3.37
N GLU A 227 -14.07 4.41 2.27
CA GLU A 227 -15.30 3.64 2.23
C GLU A 227 -15.00 2.14 2.21
N ARG A 228 -15.96 1.31 2.60
CA ARG A 228 -15.83 -0.15 2.69
C ARG A 228 -17.08 -0.85 2.17
N GLY A 229 -16.92 -2.05 1.63
CA GLY A 229 -18.03 -2.79 1.03
C GLY A 229 -18.41 -2.22 -0.33
N GLY A 230 -19.67 -2.45 -0.79
CA GLY A 230 -20.23 -1.78 -1.96
C GLY A 230 -19.54 -2.12 -3.27
N LEU A 231 -19.50 -3.41 -3.65
CA LEU A 231 -19.25 -3.73 -5.06
C LEU A 231 -20.48 -3.24 -5.85
N ASP A 232 -20.29 -2.32 -6.79
CA ASP A 232 -21.34 -1.96 -7.75
C ASP A 232 -21.82 -3.25 -8.43
N PRO A 233 -23.16 -3.48 -8.52
CA PRO A 233 -23.65 -4.58 -9.32
C PRO A 233 -23.13 -4.39 -10.75
N GLN A 234 -22.41 -5.39 -11.25
CA GLN A 234 -21.94 -5.40 -12.63
C GLN A 234 -23.18 -5.23 -13.52
N PRO A 235 -23.21 -4.29 -14.45
CA PRO A 235 -24.28 -4.27 -15.44
C PRO A 235 -24.15 -5.54 -16.31
N ASP A 236 -25.21 -6.32 -16.38
CA ASP A 236 -25.38 -7.49 -17.25
C ASP A 236 -25.04 -7.20 -18.73
#